data_7981a764818e35e3d624444cf655c96d
#
_entry.id   7981a764818e35e3d624444cf655c96d
#
_cell.length_a   1.000
_cell.length_b   1.000
_cell.length_c   1.000
_cell.angle_alpha   90.00
_cell.angle_beta   90.00
_cell.angle_gamma   90.00
#
_symmetry.space_group_name_H-M   'P 1'
#
loop_
_entity.id
_entity.type
_entity.pdbx_description
1 polymer ?
#
loop_
_entity_poly.entity_id
_entity_poly.type
_entity_poly.pdbx_seq_one_letter_code
_entity_poly.pdbx_strand_id
1 'polypeptide(L)'
;MLNTLKHTFHRALLVSALATSSLFAQKTLTITDNPVAAMLDSLANQKVLEKALLKPVYPKTNKYKYAEDSVPRFEDFVYESRLAKLDATSPFDLVYNPHVKGFIELYAVRKRELVSRVMGLSQLYYPMFEEIFDKHNIPLELKHLAVIESALNPCARSRCGATGLWQFMYPTGKMYGLNVNSYVDERSDVYKATEAAAEYLTSLYGMFHDWQMVLAAYNAGPGTISKAIRRSGGKKTYWEIRPYLPLETQSYVPAFIAANYVMNYPAEHNIYASTPRKTYFEVDTAVVKESMTFGQISAALDISVEEIAYFNPQYRKSEVPAGGNSLTLPKAKIGAFLSNETEIYAAIKSQQLVASESSVAVKEVQKTHTVRNGEKLSTIARKYGVTVADLRSWNYIGKKGIRTGKKLIVYVKQNTATPAAQPKTDAPKDPQTNVAAKDKVDTTDKLADNSATGDIKIHKVKKGETLYGISKKYGISVDKLIEINGLKKNPQLLMGQKIKLVS
;
A
#
# COMPACT_ATOMS: atom_id res chain seq x y z
N MET A 1 35.48 -70.41 -59.28
CA MET A 1 34.99 -69.94 -60.58
C MET A 1 34.16 -68.72 -60.29
N LEU A 2 34.74 -67.68 -60.44
CA LEU A 2 34.68 -66.63 -61.54
C LEU A 2 33.31 -66.04 -61.74
N ASN A 3 33.35 -64.78 -61.53
CA ASN A 3 32.80 -63.69 -62.34
C ASN A 3 31.45 -63.14 -61.81
N THR A 4 31.16 -61.92 -61.79
CA THR A 4 31.83 -60.66 -62.15
C THR A 4 31.00 -59.48 -61.56
N LEU A 5 31.70 -58.42 -61.17
CA LEU A 5 31.32 -57.03 -61.05
C LEU A 5 30.11 -56.60 -61.86
N LYS A 6 29.28 -55.70 -61.27
CA LYS A 6 28.96 -54.44 -61.90
C LYS A 6 28.60 -53.37 -60.86
N HIS A 7 29.31 -52.27 -60.97
CA HIS A 7 29.13 -51.00 -60.29
C HIS A 7 27.77 -50.35 -60.61
N THR A 8 27.12 -49.79 -59.56
CA THR A 8 26.28 -48.60 -59.79
C THR A 8 26.44 -47.66 -58.62
N PHE A 9 27.10 -46.57 -58.87
CA PHE A 9 27.19 -45.38 -57.99
C PHE A 9 25.83 -44.76 -57.88
N HIS A 10 25.28 -44.68 -56.65
CA HIS A 10 24.24 -43.74 -56.30
C HIS A 10 24.82 -42.72 -55.33
N ARG A 11 24.98 -41.50 -55.83
CA ARG A 11 25.30 -40.31 -55.04
C ARG A 11 24.15 -40.04 -54.05
N ALA A 12 24.35 -40.31 -52.77
CA ALA A 12 23.51 -39.80 -51.71
C ALA A 12 23.92 -38.37 -51.42
N LEU A 13 23.06 -37.43 -51.78
CA LEU A 13 23.16 -36.02 -51.40
C LEU A 13 22.85 -35.92 -49.90
N LEU A 14 23.87 -35.71 -49.06
CA LEU A 14 23.70 -35.29 -47.64
C LEU A 14 23.26 -33.82 -47.68
N VAL A 15 21.95 -33.59 -47.49
CA VAL A 15 21.42 -32.28 -47.10
C VAL A 15 21.62 -32.16 -45.60
N SER A 16 22.71 -31.49 -45.19
CA SER A 16 22.92 -31.06 -43.81
C SER A 16 21.96 -29.88 -43.56
N ALA A 17 20.81 -30.18 -42.96
CA ALA A 17 19.96 -29.17 -42.37
C ALA A 17 20.67 -28.61 -41.10
N LEU A 18 21.36 -27.47 -41.30
CA LEU A 18 21.78 -26.62 -40.20
C LEU A 18 20.53 -26.06 -39.50
N ALA A 19 20.07 -26.80 -38.50
CA ALA A 19 19.13 -26.23 -37.53
C ALA A 19 19.87 -25.17 -36.72
N THR A 20 19.77 -23.93 -37.16
CA THR A 20 20.12 -22.76 -36.33
C THR A 20 19.11 -22.69 -35.18
N SER A 21 19.39 -23.44 -34.12
CA SER A 21 18.79 -23.16 -32.81
C SER A 21 19.29 -21.81 -32.37
N SER A 22 18.46 -20.79 -32.58
CA SER A 22 18.61 -19.50 -31.92
C SER A 22 18.47 -19.74 -30.42
N LEU A 23 19.60 -20.00 -29.75
CA LEU A 23 19.72 -19.84 -28.31
C LEU A 23 19.40 -18.36 -28.02
N PHE A 24 18.15 -18.07 -27.69
CA PHE A 24 17.85 -16.91 -26.87
C PHE A 24 18.56 -17.20 -25.53
N ALA A 25 19.76 -16.68 -25.38
CA ALA A 25 20.42 -16.58 -24.09
C ALA A 25 19.48 -15.76 -23.20
N GLN A 26 18.64 -16.45 -22.43
CA GLN A 26 17.96 -15.83 -21.30
C GLN A 26 19.07 -15.30 -20.41
N LYS A 27 19.22 -13.96 -20.42
CA LYS A 27 20.10 -13.25 -19.52
C LYS A 27 19.69 -13.65 -18.11
N THR A 28 20.36 -14.62 -17.52
CA THR A 28 20.22 -14.99 -16.12
C THR A 28 20.60 -13.77 -15.34
N LEU A 29 19.57 -13.02 -14.90
CA LEU A 29 19.78 -11.88 -13.97
C LEU A 29 20.51 -12.45 -12.76
N THR A 30 21.73 -11.99 -12.53
CA THR A 30 22.38 -12.24 -11.27
C THR A 30 21.48 -11.66 -10.18
N ILE A 31 21.34 -12.34 -9.04
CA ILE A 31 20.44 -11.92 -7.95
C ILE A 31 20.80 -10.52 -7.44
N THR A 32 22.04 -10.07 -7.63
CA THR A 32 22.50 -8.70 -7.35
C THR A 32 21.79 -7.62 -8.17
N ASP A 33 21.32 -7.94 -9.40
CA ASP A 33 20.60 -7.02 -10.27
C ASP A 33 19.07 -7.21 -10.19
N ASN A 34 18.61 -8.00 -9.22
CA ASN A 34 17.19 -8.32 -9.06
C ASN A 34 16.42 -7.12 -8.52
N PRO A 35 15.29 -6.72 -9.15
CA PRO A 35 14.48 -5.58 -8.71
C PRO A 35 13.98 -5.67 -7.27
N VAL A 36 13.60 -6.87 -6.80
CA VAL A 36 13.15 -7.10 -5.42
C VAL A 36 14.29 -6.91 -4.43
N ALA A 37 15.49 -7.43 -4.72
CA ALA A 37 16.68 -7.24 -3.89
C ALA A 37 17.10 -5.76 -3.80
N ALA A 38 17.08 -5.04 -4.93
CA ALA A 38 17.39 -3.61 -4.99
C ALA A 38 16.36 -2.74 -4.25
N MET A 39 15.09 -3.13 -4.29
CA MET A 39 14.02 -2.48 -3.54
C MET A 39 14.25 -2.64 -2.04
N LEU A 40 14.51 -3.85 -1.57
CA LEU A 40 14.81 -4.14 -0.17
C LEU A 40 16.02 -3.35 0.35
N ASP A 41 17.09 -3.22 -0.43
CA ASP A 41 18.24 -2.39 -0.07
C ASP A 41 17.88 -0.91 0.11
N SER A 42 17.06 -0.39 -0.80
CA SER A 42 16.61 1.00 -0.74
C SER A 42 15.71 1.29 0.46
N LEU A 43 14.92 0.31 0.91
CA LEU A 43 13.95 0.46 1.99
C LEU A 43 14.54 0.14 3.37
N ALA A 44 15.49 -0.80 3.43
CA ALA A 44 16.14 -1.21 4.66
C ALA A 44 17.13 -0.17 5.22
N ASN A 45 17.71 0.69 4.38
CA ASN A 45 18.70 1.69 4.75
C ASN A 45 18.11 2.99 5.33
N GLN A 46 16.86 2.99 5.78
CA GLN A 46 16.28 4.19 6.39
C GLN A 46 16.67 4.31 7.87
N LYS A 47 17.29 5.44 8.25
CA LYS A 47 17.80 5.77 9.60
C LYS A 47 16.77 5.62 10.73
N VAL A 48 15.47 5.65 10.41
CA VAL A 48 14.39 5.48 11.40
C VAL A 48 14.43 4.10 12.04
N LEU A 49 14.81 3.05 11.31
CA LEU A 49 14.88 1.68 11.81
C LEU A 49 16.09 1.43 12.72
N GLU A 50 17.19 2.14 12.51
CA GLU A 50 18.39 2.00 13.34
C GLU A 50 18.14 2.41 14.80
N LYS A 51 17.24 3.37 15.03
CA LYS A 51 16.86 3.83 16.38
C LYS A 51 15.90 2.87 17.09
N ALA A 52 15.20 2.01 16.35
CA ALA A 52 14.19 1.10 16.88
C ALA A 52 14.75 -0.22 17.40
N LEU A 53 15.93 -0.60 16.98
CA LEU A 53 16.55 -1.90 17.25
C LEU A 53 17.88 -1.75 17.95
N LEU A 54 18.15 -2.70 18.86
CA LEU A 54 19.45 -2.94 19.43
C LEU A 54 20.15 -4.05 18.63
N LYS A 55 21.49 -4.11 18.68
CA LYS A 55 22.25 -5.18 18.03
C LYS A 55 21.78 -6.55 18.54
N PRO A 56 21.83 -7.59 17.69
CA PRO A 56 21.46 -8.93 18.10
C PRO A 56 22.41 -9.42 19.19
N VAL A 57 21.88 -10.20 20.12
CA VAL A 57 22.67 -10.89 21.15
C VAL A 57 22.85 -12.33 20.70
N TYR A 58 24.10 -12.69 20.43
CA TYR A 58 24.43 -14.08 20.10
C TYR A 58 24.45 -14.93 21.37
N PRO A 59 23.77 -16.11 21.38
CA PRO A 59 23.80 -16.99 22.53
C PRO A 59 25.19 -17.57 22.72
N LYS A 60 25.66 -17.65 23.97
CA LYS A 60 26.95 -18.26 24.32
C LYS A 60 27.09 -19.71 23.85
N THR A 61 25.95 -20.42 23.80
CA THR A 61 25.85 -21.78 23.32
C THR A 61 24.85 -21.83 22.17
N ASN A 62 25.35 -21.97 20.94
CA ASN A 62 24.53 -22.19 19.76
C ASN A 62 24.16 -23.67 19.67
N LYS A 63 22.90 -23.99 19.38
CA LYS A 63 22.38 -25.36 19.15
C LYS A 63 23.25 -26.17 18.18
N TYR A 64 23.80 -25.53 17.18
CA TYR A 64 24.65 -26.14 16.13
C TYR A 64 26.14 -25.95 16.37
N LYS A 65 26.55 -25.34 17.50
CA LYS A 65 27.94 -25.06 17.85
C LYS A 65 28.71 -24.21 16.83
N TYR A 66 27.98 -23.32 16.13
CA TYR A 66 28.60 -22.37 15.21
C TYR A 66 29.37 -21.28 15.96
N ALA A 67 30.49 -20.82 15.41
CA ALA A 67 31.13 -19.58 15.82
C ALA A 67 30.25 -18.37 15.42
N GLU A 68 30.38 -17.23 16.12
CA GLU A 68 29.53 -16.04 15.92
C GLU A 68 29.56 -15.53 14.47
N ASP A 69 30.71 -15.56 13.83
CA ASP A 69 30.95 -15.10 12.46
C ASP A 69 30.64 -16.18 11.39
N SER A 70 30.30 -17.39 11.80
CA SER A 70 30.02 -18.50 10.89
C SER A 70 28.79 -18.22 10.03
N VAL A 71 28.93 -18.50 8.72
CA VAL A 71 27.86 -18.40 7.72
C VAL A 71 27.58 -19.78 7.12
N PRO A 72 26.73 -20.57 7.76
CA PRO A 72 26.42 -21.92 7.30
C PRO A 72 25.80 -21.94 5.90
N ARG A 73 26.28 -22.87 5.07
CA ARG A 73 25.71 -23.19 3.76
C ARG A 73 25.35 -24.67 3.72
N PHE A 74 24.34 -25.01 2.97
CA PHE A 74 23.83 -26.36 2.90
C PHE A 74 23.73 -26.84 1.45
N GLU A 75 23.76 -28.16 1.28
CA GLU A 75 23.48 -28.81 0.01
C GLU A 75 21.98 -28.64 -0.35
N ASP A 76 21.68 -28.72 -1.63
CA ASP A 76 20.35 -28.48 -2.18
C ASP A 76 19.26 -29.35 -1.52
N PHE A 77 19.55 -30.62 -1.26
CA PHE A 77 18.60 -31.54 -0.62
C PHE A 77 18.18 -31.10 0.80
N VAL A 78 19.05 -30.35 1.51
CA VAL A 78 18.72 -29.82 2.85
C VAL A 78 17.71 -28.68 2.75
N TYR A 79 17.89 -27.78 1.79
CA TYR A 79 16.93 -26.72 1.51
C TYR A 79 15.58 -27.29 1.07
N GLU A 80 15.61 -28.23 0.14
CA GLU A 80 14.42 -28.91 -0.37
C GLU A 80 13.67 -29.64 0.74
N SER A 81 14.37 -30.45 1.56
CA SER A 81 13.76 -31.15 2.70
C SER A 81 13.12 -30.22 3.72
N ARG A 82 13.76 -29.07 4.00
CA ARG A 82 13.21 -28.08 4.93
C ARG A 82 11.98 -27.36 4.35
N LEU A 83 12.02 -27.01 3.07
CA LEU A 83 10.86 -26.43 2.39
C LEU A 83 9.69 -27.43 2.32
N ALA A 84 9.96 -28.68 2.00
CA ALA A 84 8.92 -29.73 1.99
C ALA A 84 8.25 -29.90 3.38
N LYS A 85 8.99 -29.69 4.49
CA LYS A 85 8.40 -29.70 5.83
C LYS A 85 7.47 -28.50 6.08
N LEU A 86 7.82 -27.32 5.59
CA LEU A 86 6.96 -26.13 5.68
C LEU A 86 5.73 -26.30 4.78
N ASP A 87 5.93 -26.79 3.57
CA ASP A 87 4.88 -27.07 2.59
C ASP A 87 3.80 -28.01 3.12
N ALA A 88 4.20 -29.07 3.82
CA ALA A 88 3.29 -30.05 4.39
C ALA A 88 2.26 -29.48 5.38
N THR A 89 2.49 -28.28 5.92
CA THR A 89 1.62 -27.60 6.89
C THR A 89 1.12 -26.24 6.40
N SER A 90 1.43 -25.89 5.17
CA SER A 90 1.10 -24.59 4.56
C SER A 90 0.06 -24.76 3.44
N PRO A 91 -0.85 -23.80 3.26
CA PRO A 91 -1.71 -23.74 2.08
C PRO A 91 -1.01 -23.24 0.81
N PHE A 92 0.30 -22.94 0.91
CA PHE A 92 1.14 -22.53 -0.20
C PHE A 92 1.93 -23.72 -0.77
N ASP A 93 2.17 -23.68 -2.06
CA ASP A 93 3.10 -24.56 -2.77
C ASP A 93 4.53 -24.03 -2.56
N LEU A 94 5.21 -24.42 -1.48
CA LEU A 94 6.54 -23.96 -1.12
C LEU A 94 7.65 -24.74 -1.83
N VAL A 95 7.62 -24.74 -3.16
CA VAL A 95 8.54 -25.54 -3.99
C VAL A 95 9.98 -25.03 -3.95
N TYR A 96 10.93 -25.98 -3.88
CA TYR A 96 12.35 -25.71 -4.09
C TYR A 96 12.69 -25.69 -5.58
N ASN A 97 13.44 -24.67 -5.99
CA ASN A 97 14.01 -24.58 -7.33
C ASN A 97 15.18 -23.57 -7.35
N PRO A 98 15.96 -23.46 -8.45
CA PRO A 98 17.12 -22.55 -8.52
C PRO A 98 16.78 -21.07 -8.24
N HIS A 99 15.56 -20.62 -8.56
CA HIS A 99 15.15 -19.23 -8.29
C HIS A 99 14.94 -19.02 -6.79
N VAL A 100 14.27 -19.96 -6.11
CA VAL A 100 14.07 -19.93 -4.65
C VAL A 100 15.40 -20.05 -3.92
N LYS A 101 16.28 -21.00 -4.33
CA LYS A 101 17.63 -21.14 -3.78
C LYS A 101 18.38 -19.83 -3.79
N GLY A 102 18.38 -19.14 -4.92
CA GLY A 102 19.07 -17.87 -5.05
C GLY A 102 18.62 -16.80 -4.06
N PHE A 103 17.31 -16.73 -3.74
CA PHE A 103 16.79 -15.82 -2.71
C PHE A 103 17.10 -16.31 -1.29
N ILE A 104 17.09 -17.62 -1.03
CA ILE A 104 17.56 -18.17 0.25
C ILE A 104 19.00 -17.75 0.50
N GLU A 105 19.89 -17.89 -0.47
CA GLU A 105 21.28 -17.46 -0.38
C GLU A 105 21.40 -15.93 -0.24
N LEU A 106 20.54 -15.17 -0.91
CA LEU A 106 20.49 -13.72 -0.72
C LEU A 106 20.23 -13.36 0.74
N TYR A 107 19.21 -13.93 1.35
CA TYR A 107 18.81 -13.62 2.72
C TYR A 107 19.76 -14.24 3.74
N ALA A 108 20.02 -15.53 3.65
CA ALA A 108 20.77 -16.27 4.65
C ALA A 108 22.29 -16.04 4.62
N VAL A 109 22.84 -15.56 3.49
CA VAL A 109 24.28 -15.35 3.33
C VAL A 109 24.64 -13.88 3.16
N ARG A 110 23.97 -13.18 2.21
CA ARG A 110 24.38 -11.81 1.84
C ARG A 110 23.66 -10.70 2.62
N LYS A 111 22.43 -10.94 3.07
CA LYS A 111 21.55 -9.97 3.74
C LYS A 111 21.21 -10.37 5.16
N ARG A 112 22.13 -11.04 5.85
CA ARG A 112 21.95 -11.56 7.21
C ARG A 112 21.50 -10.49 8.21
N GLU A 113 22.11 -9.30 8.14
CA GLU A 113 21.76 -8.16 8.99
C GLU A 113 20.31 -7.67 8.73
N LEU A 114 19.87 -7.67 7.47
CA LEU A 114 18.48 -7.38 7.13
C LEU A 114 17.54 -8.39 7.78
N VAL A 115 17.84 -9.69 7.67
CA VAL A 115 17.03 -10.75 8.28
C VAL A 115 17.00 -10.59 9.81
N SER A 116 18.14 -10.34 10.45
CA SER A 116 18.24 -10.06 11.89
C SER A 116 17.32 -8.90 12.31
N ARG A 117 17.32 -7.80 11.55
CA ARG A 117 16.43 -6.65 11.81
C ARG A 117 14.96 -6.99 11.62
N VAL A 118 14.62 -7.68 10.54
CA VAL A 118 13.25 -8.11 10.25
C VAL A 118 12.73 -9.04 11.36
N MET A 119 13.55 -9.98 11.84
CA MET A 119 13.20 -10.83 12.97
C MET A 119 12.95 -10.03 14.26
N GLY A 120 13.69 -8.95 14.49
CA GLY A 120 13.44 -8.04 15.61
C GLY A 120 12.11 -7.31 15.45
N LEU A 121 11.87 -6.71 14.29
CA LEU A 121 10.63 -5.98 14.00
C LEU A 121 9.39 -6.89 13.97
N SER A 122 9.54 -8.16 13.60
CA SER A 122 8.44 -9.12 13.60
C SER A 122 7.83 -9.31 15.01
N GLN A 123 8.61 -9.16 16.08
CA GLN A 123 8.10 -9.21 17.45
C GLN A 123 7.15 -8.06 17.80
N LEU A 124 7.23 -6.95 17.05
CA LEU A 124 6.32 -5.82 17.22
C LEU A 124 5.07 -5.95 16.34
N TYR A 125 5.19 -6.50 15.12
CA TYR A 125 4.12 -6.44 14.15
C TYR A 125 3.37 -7.76 13.91
N TYR A 126 4.05 -8.92 13.99
CA TYR A 126 3.46 -10.20 13.63
C TYR A 126 2.26 -10.62 14.48
N PRO A 127 2.22 -10.41 15.81
CA PRO A 127 1.04 -10.80 16.58
C PRO A 127 -0.23 -10.11 16.07
N MET A 128 -0.15 -8.83 15.70
CA MET A 128 -1.28 -8.09 15.13
C MET A 128 -1.61 -8.54 13.69
N PHE A 129 -0.59 -8.86 12.87
CA PHE A 129 -0.82 -9.39 11.52
C PHE A 129 -1.55 -10.73 11.59
N GLU A 130 -1.12 -11.61 12.49
CA GLU A 130 -1.72 -12.95 12.69
C GLU A 130 -3.17 -12.83 13.16
N GLU A 131 -3.47 -11.93 14.11
CA GLU A 131 -4.82 -11.66 14.56
C GLU A 131 -5.75 -11.19 13.43
N ILE A 132 -5.28 -10.24 12.60
CA ILE A 132 -6.05 -9.70 11.47
C ILE A 132 -6.23 -10.78 10.39
N PHE A 133 -5.18 -11.53 10.07
CA PHE A 133 -5.22 -12.55 9.03
C PHE A 133 -6.12 -13.73 9.39
N ASP A 134 -6.08 -14.15 10.65
CA ASP A 134 -7.00 -15.18 11.18
C ASP A 134 -8.46 -14.72 11.06
N LYS A 135 -8.76 -13.49 11.47
CA LYS A 135 -10.10 -12.87 11.34
C LYS A 135 -10.60 -12.84 9.88
N HIS A 136 -9.71 -12.68 8.92
CA HIS A 136 -10.03 -12.67 7.48
C HIS A 136 -9.93 -14.04 6.81
N ASN A 137 -9.60 -15.11 7.57
CA ASN A 137 -9.39 -16.48 7.07
C ASN A 137 -8.37 -16.54 5.92
N ILE A 138 -7.27 -15.80 6.07
CA ILE A 138 -6.14 -15.85 5.12
C ILE A 138 -4.91 -16.48 5.78
N PRO A 139 -4.05 -17.16 5.00
CA PRO A 139 -2.90 -17.87 5.55
C PRO A 139 -1.95 -16.95 6.31
N LEU A 140 -1.49 -17.41 7.47
CA LEU A 140 -0.59 -16.64 8.33
C LEU A 140 0.80 -16.43 7.71
N GLU A 141 1.21 -17.25 6.76
CA GLU A 141 2.45 -17.10 6.00
C GLU A 141 2.50 -15.75 5.26
N LEU A 142 1.34 -15.18 4.90
CA LEU A 142 1.25 -13.89 4.23
C LEU A 142 1.80 -12.72 5.06
N LYS A 143 2.02 -12.89 6.37
CA LYS A 143 2.78 -11.92 7.19
C LYS A 143 4.18 -11.64 6.62
N HIS A 144 4.79 -12.63 5.97
CA HIS A 144 6.10 -12.48 5.33
C HIS A 144 6.05 -11.63 4.05
N LEU A 145 4.86 -11.30 3.53
CA LEU A 145 4.71 -10.38 2.41
C LEU A 145 5.24 -8.98 2.75
N ALA A 146 4.98 -8.48 3.97
CA ALA A 146 5.51 -7.20 4.43
C ALA A 146 7.04 -7.18 4.55
N VAL A 147 7.69 -8.36 4.65
CA VAL A 147 9.16 -8.46 4.60
C VAL A 147 9.67 -8.10 3.21
N ILE A 148 9.10 -8.69 2.16
CA ILE A 148 9.53 -8.45 0.78
C ILE A 148 9.05 -7.10 0.23
N GLU A 149 7.99 -6.52 0.79
CA GLU A 149 7.46 -5.21 0.39
C GLU A 149 8.25 -4.03 1.03
N SER A 150 8.62 -4.15 2.30
CA SER A 150 9.15 -3.01 3.05
C SER A 150 10.27 -3.35 4.04
N ALA A 151 10.66 -4.60 4.18
CA ALA A 151 11.49 -5.06 5.30
C ALA A 151 10.87 -4.70 6.68
N LEU A 152 9.55 -4.78 6.80
CA LEU A 152 8.76 -4.38 7.96
C LEU A 152 8.92 -2.89 8.35
N ASN A 153 9.17 -2.02 7.39
CA ASN A 153 9.30 -0.58 7.61
C ASN A 153 7.99 0.18 7.30
N PRO A 154 7.24 0.66 8.31
CA PRO A 154 5.99 1.39 8.09
C PRO A 154 6.18 2.76 7.42
N CYS A 155 7.40 3.31 7.45
CA CYS A 155 7.75 4.56 6.78
C CYS A 155 8.26 4.35 5.35
N ALA A 156 8.33 3.10 4.86
CA ALA A 156 8.86 2.78 3.54
C ALA A 156 8.10 3.51 2.43
N ARG A 157 8.86 4.07 1.49
CA ARG A 157 8.28 4.78 0.35
C ARG A 157 9.05 4.48 -0.92
N SER A 158 8.40 3.86 -1.90
CA SER A 158 9.02 3.56 -3.18
C SER A 158 9.13 4.79 -4.08
N ARG A 159 9.99 4.72 -5.10
CA ARG A 159 10.11 5.77 -6.13
C ARG A 159 8.80 6.02 -6.89
N CYS A 160 7.92 5.03 -6.95
CA CYS A 160 6.61 5.12 -7.61
C CYS A 160 5.50 5.60 -6.66
N GLY A 161 5.81 5.79 -5.37
CA GLY A 161 4.88 6.32 -4.36
C GLY A 161 4.07 5.24 -3.63
N ALA A 162 4.44 3.97 -3.75
CA ALA A 162 3.96 2.94 -2.84
C ALA A 162 4.47 3.25 -1.43
N THR A 163 3.66 3.03 -0.39
CA THR A 163 3.94 3.52 0.96
C THR A 163 3.51 2.50 2.02
N GLY A 164 4.29 2.44 3.10
CA GLY A 164 3.99 1.68 4.31
C GLY A 164 4.47 0.23 4.26
N LEU A 165 4.11 -0.54 5.30
CA LEU A 165 4.46 -1.96 5.45
C LEU A 165 4.09 -2.78 4.22
N TRP A 166 2.91 -2.52 3.66
CA TRP A 166 2.27 -3.26 2.57
C TRP A 166 2.44 -2.60 1.21
N GLN A 167 3.24 -1.54 1.11
CA GLN A 167 3.54 -0.80 -0.13
C GLN A 167 2.31 -0.44 -0.96
N PHE A 168 1.23 0.01 -0.30
CA PHE A 168 0.04 0.44 -1.01
C PHE A 168 0.31 1.60 -1.96
N MET A 169 -0.09 1.41 -3.22
CA MET A 169 -0.25 2.53 -4.15
C MET A 169 -1.45 3.38 -3.73
N TYR A 170 -1.39 4.70 -3.95
CA TYR A 170 -2.47 5.61 -3.56
C TYR A 170 -3.87 5.15 -4.03
N PRO A 171 -4.09 4.79 -5.32
CA PRO A 171 -5.41 4.35 -5.77
C PRO A 171 -5.89 3.08 -5.08
N THR A 172 -4.99 2.12 -4.86
CA THR A 172 -5.32 0.85 -4.20
C THR A 172 -5.64 1.09 -2.72
N GLY A 173 -4.81 1.88 -2.00
CA GLY A 173 -5.10 2.22 -0.62
C GLY A 173 -6.46 2.91 -0.45
N LYS A 174 -6.80 3.85 -1.34
CA LYS A 174 -8.12 4.50 -1.34
C LYS A 174 -9.28 3.53 -1.62
N MET A 175 -9.07 2.52 -2.44
CA MET A 175 -10.07 1.49 -2.74
C MET A 175 -10.41 0.66 -1.51
N TYR A 176 -9.41 0.43 -0.65
CA TYR A 176 -9.53 -0.30 0.62
C TYR A 176 -9.63 0.63 1.84
N GLY A 177 -10.18 1.83 1.68
CA GLY A 177 -10.60 2.72 2.76
C GLY A 177 -9.51 3.58 3.38
N LEU A 178 -8.23 3.46 2.96
CA LEU A 178 -7.13 4.23 3.54
C LEU A 178 -7.18 5.71 3.16
N ASN A 179 -7.20 6.58 4.16
CA ASN A 179 -7.19 8.02 3.98
C ASN A 179 -5.76 8.54 3.75
N VAL A 180 -5.62 9.43 2.78
CA VAL A 180 -4.34 10.10 2.51
C VAL A 180 -4.62 11.58 2.23
N ASN A 181 -4.11 12.43 3.12
CA ASN A 181 -4.20 13.89 3.02
C ASN A 181 -2.87 14.53 3.47
N SER A 182 -2.83 15.84 3.73
CA SER A 182 -1.62 16.53 4.16
C SER A 182 -1.20 16.22 5.60
N TYR A 183 -2.10 15.76 6.44
CA TYR A 183 -1.84 15.45 7.85
C TYR A 183 -1.62 13.95 8.07
N VAL A 184 -2.39 13.12 7.39
CA VAL A 184 -2.44 11.66 7.60
C VAL A 184 -2.18 10.92 6.30
N ASP A 185 -1.39 9.84 6.39
CA ASP A 185 -1.24 8.83 5.33
C ASP A 185 -1.44 7.45 5.96
N GLU A 186 -2.68 6.96 5.97
CA GLU A 186 -3.04 5.69 6.59
C GLU A 186 -2.42 4.46 5.92
N ARG A 187 -1.73 4.63 4.80
CA ARG A 187 -0.88 3.56 4.23
C ARG A 187 0.34 3.26 5.10
N SER A 188 0.72 4.22 5.97
CA SER A 188 1.75 4.04 7.00
C SER A 188 1.17 3.67 8.37
N ASP A 189 -0.15 3.73 8.55
CA ASP A 189 -0.81 3.23 9.75
C ASP A 189 -0.72 1.71 9.78
N VAL A 190 -0.07 1.18 10.82
CA VAL A 190 0.28 -0.24 10.87
C VAL A 190 -0.98 -1.12 10.91
N TYR A 191 -1.98 -0.74 11.72
CA TYR A 191 -3.22 -1.49 11.88
C TYR A 191 -4.13 -1.36 10.65
N LYS A 192 -4.45 -0.13 10.26
CA LYS A 192 -5.37 0.13 9.13
C LYS A 192 -4.84 -0.39 7.81
N ALA A 193 -3.53 -0.24 7.57
CA ALA A 193 -2.91 -0.77 6.37
C ALA A 193 -2.90 -2.31 6.35
N THR A 194 -2.82 -2.97 7.51
CA THR A 194 -2.90 -4.43 7.59
C THR A 194 -4.32 -4.93 7.33
N GLU A 195 -5.35 -4.29 7.88
CA GLU A 195 -6.76 -4.60 7.56
C GLU A 195 -7.02 -4.42 6.05
N ALA A 196 -6.56 -3.31 5.47
CA ALA A 196 -6.68 -3.07 4.02
C ALA A 196 -5.93 -4.11 3.17
N ALA A 197 -4.78 -4.59 3.65
CA ALA A 197 -4.01 -5.65 2.98
C ALA A 197 -4.74 -6.99 3.03
N ALA A 198 -5.34 -7.33 4.17
CA ALA A 198 -6.14 -8.54 4.32
C ALA A 198 -7.36 -8.52 3.38
N GLU A 199 -8.08 -7.41 3.30
CA GLU A 199 -9.21 -7.24 2.36
C GLU A 199 -8.75 -7.36 0.89
N TYR A 200 -7.60 -6.77 0.55
CA TYR A 200 -7.06 -6.85 -0.81
C TYR A 200 -6.64 -8.28 -1.18
N LEU A 201 -5.93 -8.97 -0.28
CA LEU A 201 -5.51 -10.35 -0.47
C LEU A 201 -6.74 -11.27 -0.62
N THR A 202 -7.77 -11.11 0.20
CA THR A 202 -9.03 -11.85 0.09
C THR A 202 -9.71 -11.60 -1.27
N SER A 203 -9.73 -10.33 -1.72
CA SER A 203 -10.28 -9.97 -3.03
C SER A 203 -9.52 -10.64 -4.19
N LEU A 204 -8.18 -10.68 -4.11
CA LEU A 204 -7.34 -11.35 -5.10
C LEU A 204 -7.54 -12.87 -5.08
N TYR A 205 -7.67 -13.47 -3.88
CA TYR A 205 -7.94 -14.90 -3.76
C TYR A 205 -9.29 -15.27 -4.39
N GLY A 206 -10.31 -14.44 -4.22
CA GLY A 206 -11.60 -14.61 -4.90
C GLY A 206 -11.53 -14.58 -6.42
N MET A 207 -10.44 -14.01 -7.00
CA MET A 207 -10.23 -13.98 -8.46
C MET A 207 -9.43 -15.17 -8.98
N PHE A 208 -8.43 -15.64 -8.22
CA PHE A 208 -7.44 -16.57 -8.73
C PHE A 208 -7.48 -17.95 -8.05
N HIS A 209 -8.01 -18.06 -6.84
CA HIS A 209 -8.11 -19.28 -6.03
C HIS A 209 -6.77 -20.03 -5.85
N ASP A 210 -5.66 -19.32 -5.96
CA ASP A 210 -4.30 -19.82 -5.83
C ASP A 210 -3.43 -18.74 -5.19
N TRP A 211 -2.77 -19.04 -4.06
CA TRP A 211 -2.03 -18.06 -3.29
C TRP A 211 -0.77 -17.55 -3.98
N GLN A 212 -0.11 -18.37 -4.82
CA GLN A 212 1.04 -17.89 -5.60
C GLN A 212 0.60 -16.92 -6.69
N MET A 213 -0.58 -17.15 -7.30
CA MET A 213 -1.20 -16.22 -8.23
C MET A 213 -1.64 -14.93 -7.54
N VAL A 214 -2.13 -15.03 -6.29
CA VAL A 214 -2.47 -13.87 -5.44
C VAL A 214 -1.22 -13.02 -5.19
N LEU A 215 -0.10 -13.62 -4.79
CA LEU A 215 1.17 -12.91 -4.60
C LEU A 215 1.62 -12.19 -5.88
N ALA A 216 1.56 -12.88 -7.02
CA ALA A 216 1.91 -12.27 -8.31
C ALA A 216 0.95 -11.13 -8.68
N ALA A 217 -0.36 -11.26 -8.37
CA ALA A 217 -1.37 -10.24 -8.62
C ALA A 217 -1.24 -9.04 -7.68
N TYR A 218 -0.82 -9.26 -6.44
CA TYR A 218 -0.51 -8.19 -5.49
C TYR A 218 0.59 -7.28 -6.02
N ASN A 219 1.68 -7.86 -6.53
CA ASN A 219 2.80 -7.12 -7.10
C ASN A 219 2.48 -6.44 -8.44
N ALA A 220 1.94 -7.17 -9.41
CA ALA A 220 1.77 -6.69 -10.80
C ALA A 220 0.38 -6.15 -11.13
N GLY A 221 -0.59 -6.37 -10.24
CA GLY A 221 -2.00 -6.11 -10.45
C GLY A 221 -2.72 -7.25 -11.20
N PRO A 222 -4.01 -7.52 -10.86
CA PRO A 222 -4.78 -8.65 -11.39
C PRO A 222 -4.92 -8.63 -12.93
N GLY A 223 -4.98 -7.44 -13.53
CA GLY A 223 -5.04 -7.29 -14.98
C GLY A 223 -3.76 -7.77 -15.70
N THR A 224 -2.60 -7.68 -15.06
CA THR A 224 -1.33 -8.20 -15.61
C THR A 224 -1.33 -9.72 -15.58
N ILE A 225 -1.80 -10.32 -14.50
CA ILE A 225 -1.92 -11.77 -14.36
C ILE A 225 -2.90 -12.33 -15.38
N SER A 226 -4.07 -11.74 -15.52
CA SER A 226 -5.05 -12.14 -16.55
C SER A 226 -4.49 -12.07 -17.98
N LYS A 227 -3.61 -11.09 -18.28
CA LYS A 227 -2.91 -11.01 -19.56
C LYS A 227 -1.88 -12.13 -19.71
N ALA A 228 -1.13 -12.47 -18.65
CA ALA A 228 -0.15 -13.55 -18.67
C ALA A 228 -0.83 -14.91 -18.87
N ILE A 229 -1.95 -15.18 -18.21
CA ILE A 229 -2.79 -16.37 -18.42
C ILE A 229 -3.18 -16.50 -19.90
N ARG A 230 -3.69 -15.45 -20.53
CA ARG A 230 -4.06 -15.49 -21.96
C ARG A 230 -2.86 -15.72 -22.87
N ARG A 231 -1.70 -15.09 -22.58
CA ARG A 231 -0.48 -15.24 -23.37
C ARG A 231 0.16 -16.62 -23.24
N SER A 232 -0.04 -17.29 -22.14
CA SER A 232 0.43 -18.66 -21.89
C SER A 232 -0.47 -19.74 -22.48
N GLY A 233 -1.57 -19.37 -23.15
CA GLY A 233 -2.53 -20.35 -23.67
C GLY A 233 -3.52 -20.86 -22.61
N GLY A 234 -3.80 -20.07 -21.56
CA GLY A 234 -4.79 -20.41 -20.53
C GLY A 234 -4.22 -21.16 -19.32
N LYS A 235 -2.89 -21.16 -19.14
CA LYS A 235 -2.23 -21.74 -17.96
C LYS A 235 -2.68 -21.02 -16.67
N LYS A 236 -2.81 -21.79 -15.57
CA LYS A 236 -3.46 -21.30 -14.34
C LYS A 236 -2.57 -21.29 -13.11
N THR A 237 -1.34 -21.80 -13.18
CA THR A 237 -0.38 -21.78 -12.07
C THR A 237 0.66 -20.70 -12.25
N TYR A 238 1.19 -20.15 -11.15
CA TYR A 238 2.24 -19.13 -11.20
C TYR A 238 3.46 -19.59 -12.01
N TRP A 239 3.96 -20.80 -11.79
CA TRP A 239 5.18 -21.28 -12.43
C TRP A 239 5.02 -21.42 -13.96
N GLU A 240 3.83 -21.79 -14.41
CA GLU A 240 3.53 -21.89 -15.85
C GLU A 240 3.40 -20.51 -16.54
N ILE A 241 2.82 -19.52 -15.84
CA ILE A 241 2.67 -18.16 -16.41
C ILE A 241 3.88 -17.27 -16.16
N ARG A 242 4.80 -17.68 -15.29
CA ARG A 242 5.98 -16.91 -14.88
C ARG A 242 6.78 -16.33 -16.06
N PRO A 243 7.07 -17.04 -17.16
CA PRO A 243 7.80 -16.50 -18.32
C PRO A 243 7.10 -15.31 -19.01
N TYR A 244 5.80 -15.16 -18.81
CA TYR A 244 4.97 -14.11 -19.41
C TYR A 244 4.77 -12.90 -18.48
N LEU A 245 5.31 -12.95 -17.24
CA LEU A 245 5.22 -11.90 -16.24
C LEU A 245 6.37 -10.88 -16.37
N PRO A 246 6.21 -9.65 -15.82
CA PRO A 246 7.34 -8.74 -15.64
C PRO A 246 8.45 -9.38 -14.80
N LEU A 247 9.72 -9.05 -15.04
CA LEU A 247 10.87 -9.59 -14.33
C LEU A 247 10.79 -9.45 -12.80
N GLU A 248 10.26 -8.33 -12.33
CA GLU A 248 10.01 -8.11 -10.90
C GLU A 248 9.04 -9.16 -10.36
N THR A 249 7.93 -9.39 -11.04
CA THR A 249 6.90 -10.35 -10.65
C THR A 249 7.37 -11.80 -10.77
N GLN A 250 8.24 -12.09 -11.76
CA GLN A 250 8.90 -13.41 -11.89
C GLN A 250 9.78 -13.76 -10.68
N SER A 251 10.20 -12.77 -9.93
CA SER A 251 11.08 -12.90 -8.76
C SER A 251 10.32 -12.84 -7.44
N TYR A 252 9.07 -12.39 -7.48
CA TYR A 252 8.31 -12.04 -6.28
C TYR A 252 7.92 -13.28 -5.46
N VAL A 253 7.35 -14.29 -6.09
CA VAL A 253 7.00 -15.56 -5.40
C VAL A 253 8.25 -16.31 -4.91
N PRO A 254 9.33 -16.47 -5.70
CA PRO A 254 10.59 -16.99 -5.18
C PRO A 254 11.14 -16.26 -3.97
N ALA A 255 11.07 -14.91 -3.95
CA ALA A 255 11.48 -14.09 -2.82
C ALA A 255 10.60 -14.33 -1.58
N PHE A 256 9.29 -14.47 -1.76
CA PHE A 256 8.35 -14.80 -0.68
C PHE A 256 8.64 -16.16 -0.06
N ILE A 257 8.81 -17.20 -0.89
CA ILE A 257 9.14 -18.57 -0.42
C ILE A 257 10.44 -18.55 0.39
N ALA A 258 11.46 -17.84 -0.11
CA ALA A 258 12.74 -17.72 0.57
C ALA A 258 12.65 -16.90 1.88
N ALA A 259 11.82 -15.86 1.93
CA ALA A 259 11.55 -15.11 3.16
C ALA A 259 10.87 -16.01 4.21
N ASN A 260 9.87 -16.79 3.78
CA ASN A 260 9.21 -17.78 4.63
C ASN A 260 10.23 -18.79 5.17
N TYR A 261 11.08 -19.34 4.29
CA TYR A 261 12.13 -20.27 4.69
C TYR A 261 13.08 -19.68 5.74
N VAL A 262 13.66 -18.49 5.48
CA VAL A 262 14.69 -17.94 6.37
C VAL A 262 14.13 -17.50 7.71
N MET A 263 12.87 -17.07 7.76
CA MET A 263 12.18 -16.71 9.00
C MET A 263 11.83 -17.93 9.86
N ASN A 264 11.73 -19.12 9.27
CA ASN A 264 11.47 -20.38 10.00
C ASN A 264 12.75 -21.14 10.38
N TYR A 265 13.87 -20.93 9.68
CA TYR A 265 15.15 -21.60 9.90
C TYR A 265 16.31 -20.65 10.22
N PRO A 266 16.13 -19.58 11.03
CA PRO A 266 17.21 -18.60 11.25
C PRO A 266 18.37 -19.19 12.05
N ALA A 267 18.10 -20.05 13.04
CA ALA A 267 19.14 -20.65 13.89
C ALA A 267 20.07 -21.58 13.10
N GLU A 268 19.51 -22.31 12.11
CA GLU A 268 20.24 -23.16 11.18
C GLU A 268 21.25 -22.35 10.35
N HIS A 269 20.90 -21.10 10.07
CA HIS A 269 21.76 -20.17 9.34
C HIS A 269 22.58 -19.28 10.26
N ASN A 270 22.60 -19.55 11.58
CA ASN A 270 23.32 -18.74 12.57
C ASN A 270 22.91 -17.26 12.53
N ILE A 271 21.60 -16.99 12.34
CA ILE A 271 21.01 -15.64 12.34
C ILE A 271 20.17 -15.47 13.59
N TYR A 272 20.37 -14.37 14.31
CA TYR A 272 19.67 -14.03 15.53
C TYR A 272 18.98 -12.68 15.39
N ALA A 273 17.79 -12.55 16.02
CA ALA A 273 17.02 -11.34 15.96
C ALA A 273 17.73 -10.16 16.61
N SER A 274 17.72 -9.02 15.96
CA SER A 274 17.97 -7.74 16.63
C SER A 274 16.89 -7.52 17.69
N THR A 275 17.27 -7.00 18.86
CA THR A 275 16.30 -6.79 19.94
C THR A 275 15.48 -5.53 19.68
N PRO A 276 14.15 -5.59 19.55
CA PRO A 276 13.33 -4.40 19.42
C PRO A 276 13.30 -3.66 20.78
N ARG A 277 13.23 -2.32 20.73
CA ARG A 277 13.09 -1.52 21.96
C ARG A 277 11.75 -1.75 22.65
N LYS A 278 10.73 -2.11 21.88
CA LYS A 278 9.40 -2.48 22.35
C LYS A 278 8.85 -3.62 21.50
N THR A 279 8.15 -4.53 22.15
CA THR A 279 7.37 -5.61 21.52
C THR A 279 5.91 -5.21 21.40
N TYR A 280 5.12 -6.00 20.67
CA TYR A 280 3.66 -5.80 20.53
C TYR A 280 2.95 -5.65 21.88
N PHE A 281 3.32 -6.48 22.87
CA PHE A 281 2.67 -6.49 24.18
C PHE A 281 3.04 -5.32 25.09
N GLU A 282 4.01 -4.51 24.71
CA GLU A 282 4.46 -3.32 25.44
C GLU A 282 3.90 -2.00 24.90
N VAL A 283 3.13 -2.06 23.81
CA VAL A 283 2.47 -0.89 23.21
C VAL A 283 0.96 -1.01 23.29
N ASP A 284 0.27 0.12 23.22
CA ASP A 284 -1.18 0.19 23.18
C ASP A 284 -1.63 1.43 22.39
N THR A 285 -2.92 1.55 22.12
CA THR A 285 -3.49 2.60 21.29
C THR A 285 -4.69 3.25 21.98
N ALA A 286 -4.70 4.59 22.00
CA ALA A 286 -5.84 5.39 22.42
C ALA A 286 -6.42 6.20 21.26
N VAL A 287 -7.70 6.54 21.35
CA VAL A 287 -8.37 7.42 20.38
C VAL A 287 -8.23 8.86 20.86
N VAL A 288 -7.72 9.74 19.98
CA VAL A 288 -7.55 11.17 20.25
C VAL A 288 -8.79 11.94 19.81
N LYS A 289 -9.40 12.69 20.72
CA LYS A 289 -10.63 13.46 20.51
C LYS A 289 -10.34 14.85 19.94
N GLU A 290 -9.30 15.51 20.44
CA GLU A 290 -8.87 16.85 20.02
C GLU A 290 -7.51 16.79 19.34
N SER A 291 -7.21 17.78 18.46
CA SER A 291 -5.91 17.82 17.77
C SER A 291 -4.77 18.05 18.74
N MET A 292 -3.68 17.29 18.59
CA MET A 292 -2.49 17.35 19.43
C MET A 292 -1.22 17.24 18.60
N THR A 293 -0.27 18.14 18.81
CA THR A 293 1.08 17.98 18.22
C THR A 293 1.91 16.97 19.01
N PHE A 294 2.89 16.35 18.36
CA PHE A 294 3.83 15.44 19.04
C PHE A 294 4.61 16.15 20.16
N GLY A 295 4.90 17.47 20.01
CA GLY A 295 5.51 18.26 21.05
C GLY A 295 4.63 18.40 22.29
N GLN A 296 3.31 18.58 22.14
CA GLN A 296 2.36 18.62 23.25
C GLN A 296 2.23 17.27 23.94
N ILE A 297 2.15 16.17 23.15
CA ILE A 297 2.14 14.80 23.68
C ILE A 297 3.44 14.51 24.45
N SER A 298 4.59 14.90 23.87
CA SER A 298 5.91 14.76 24.49
C SER A 298 5.98 15.44 25.85
N ALA A 299 5.54 16.70 25.92
CA ALA A 299 5.54 17.48 27.17
C ALA A 299 4.57 16.93 28.21
N ALA A 300 3.39 16.45 27.80
CA ALA A 300 2.37 15.94 28.69
C ALA A 300 2.71 14.57 29.29
N LEU A 301 3.39 13.71 28.51
CA LEU A 301 3.62 12.31 28.86
C LEU A 301 5.09 11.98 29.15
N ASP A 302 6.01 12.93 29.06
CA ASP A 302 7.45 12.70 29.18
C ASP A 302 7.93 11.52 28.31
N ILE A 303 7.71 11.64 27.00
CA ILE A 303 8.12 10.71 25.95
C ILE A 303 8.73 11.48 24.78
N SER A 304 9.81 11.00 24.19
CA SER A 304 10.47 11.72 23.09
C SER A 304 9.59 11.83 21.84
N VAL A 305 9.69 12.96 21.13
CA VAL A 305 8.99 13.19 19.85
C VAL A 305 9.35 12.10 18.83
N GLU A 306 10.58 11.65 18.85
CA GLU A 306 11.07 10.57 17.97
C GLU A 306 10.39 9.24 18.26
N GLU A 307 10.14 8.91 19.51
CA GLU A 307 9.44 7.69 19.90
C GLU A 307 7.95 7.76 19.55
N ILE A 308 7.32 8.93 19.75
CA ILE A 308 5.95 9.17 19.27
C ILE A 308 5.87 8.99 17.76
N ALA A 309 6.78 9.58 17.00
CA ALA A 309 6.83 9.48 15.54
C ALA A 309 7.07 8.05 15.06
N TYR A 310 7.86 7.27 15.80
CA TYR A 310 8.14 5.87 15.48
C TYR A 310 6.89 4.99 15.54
N PHE A 311 6.06 5.17 16.60
CA PHE A 311 4.81 4.41 16.75
C PHE A 311 3.65 4.96 15.93
N ASN A 312 3.77 6.20 15.41
CA ASN A 312 2.70 6.89 14.68
C ASN A 312 3.17 7.42 13.30
N PRO A 313 3.71 6.56 12.44
CA PRO A 313 4.31 6.99 11.17
C PRO A 313 3.30 7.51 10.14
N GLN A 314 2.00 7.33 10.38
CA GLN A 314 0.91 7.85 9.55
C GLN A 314 0.79 9.38 9.63
N TYR A 315 1.29 10.04 10.69
CA TYR A 315 1.14 11.49 10.88
C TYR A 315 2.30 12.27 10.26
N ARG A 316 1.99 13.05 9.23
CA ARG A 316 2.98 13.72 8.37
C ARG A 316 3.54 15.02 8.94
N LYS A 317 2.82 15.67 9.84
CA LYS A 317 3.18 16.99 10.40
C LYS A 317 3.50 16.94 11.89
N SER A 318 3.81 15.74 12.39
CA SER A 318 3.98 15.53 13.82
C SER A 318 2.79 16.03 14.63
N GLU A 319 1.59 15.79 14.13
CA GLU A 319 0.31 16.20 14.68
C GLU A 319 -0.72 15.10 14.49
N VAL A 320 -1.41 14.71 15.56
CA VAL A 320 -2.57 13.83 15.55
C VAL A 320 -3.80 14.74 15.37
N PRO A 321 -4.50 14.69 14.23
CA PRO A 321 -5.68 15.52 14.01
C PRO A 321 -6.84 15.08 14.91
N ALA A 322 -7.74 16.02 15.24
CA ALA A 322 -9.00 15.69 15.90
C ALA A 322 -9.87 14.73 15.05
N GLY A 323 -10.88 14.13 15.67
CA GLY A 323 -11.89 13.34 14.96
C GLY A 323 -11.66 11.84 14.98
N GLY A 324 -11.16 11.30 16.09
CA GLY A 324 -11.08 9.86 16.32
C GLY A 324 -9.85 9.19 15.70
N ASN A 325 -8.77 9.94 15.58
CA ASN A 325 -7.49 9.40 15.13
C ASN A 325 -6.79 8.63 16.25
N SER A 326 -6.09 7.55 15.89
CA SER A 326 -5.39 6.68 16.85
C SER A 326 -4.02 7.24 17.24
N LEU A 327 -3.66 7.12 18.52
CA LEU A 327 -2.34 7.40 19.06
C LEU A 327 -1.79 6.11 19.69
N THR A 328 -0.73 5.58 19.12
CA THR A 328 -0.03 4.38 19.63
C THR A 328 1.20 4.82 20.42
N LEU A 329 1.36 4.34 21.64
CA LEU A 329 2.49 4.63 22.53
C LEU A 329 2.79 3.39 23.41
N PRO A 330 3.91 3.37 24.17
CA PRO A 330 4.11 2.39 25.24
C PRO A 330 2.93 2.36 26.21
N LYS A 331 2.49 1.17 26.66
CA LYS A 331 1.29 0.97 27.51
C LYS A 331 1.23 1.91 28.71
N ALA A 332 2.35 2.08 29.41
CA ALA A 332 2.40 2.99 30.56
C ALA A 332 2.07 4.44 30.19
N LYS A 333 2.45 4.89 28.99
CA LYS A 333 2.17 6.24 28.49
C LYS A 333 0.73 6.38 28.00
N ILE A 334 0.14 5.33 27.40
CA ILE A 334 -1.29 5.28 27.10
C ILE A 334 -2.13 5.29 28.37
N GLY A 335 -1.75 4.51 29.40
CA GLY A 335 -2.40 4.56 30.70
C GLY A 335 -2.38 5.96 31.32
N ALA A 336 -1.20 6.62 31.31
CA ALA A 336 -1.07 7.98 31.79
C ALA A 336 -1.90 9.01 30.97
N PHE A 337 -1.97 8.84 29.64
CA PHE A 337 -2.80 9.66 28.76
C PHE A 337 -4.28 9.54 29.12
N LEU A 338 -4.80 8.30 29.21
CA LEU A 338 -6.23 8.06 29.50
C LEU A 338 -6.61 8.53 30.90
N SER A 339 -5.72 8.39 31.90
CA SER A 339 -5.97 8.83 33.28
C SER A 339 -6.02 10.36 33.42
N ASN A 340 -5.30 11.10 32.56
CA ASN A 340 -5.20 12.56 32.62
C ASN A 340 -5.76 13.23 31.34
N GLU A 341 -6.62 12.53 30.58
CA GLU A 341 -7.08 12.97 29.25
C GLU A 341 -7.70 14.37 29.30
N THR A 342 -8.56 14.64 30.30
CA THR A 342 -9.26 15.91 30.47
C THR A 342 -8.29 17.06 30.74
N GLU A 343 -7.32 16.84 31.63
CA GLU A 343 -6.32 17.87 32.00
C GLU A 343 -5.36 18.15 30.82
N ILE A 344 -4.98 17.11 30.10
CA ILE A 344 -4.12 17.24 28.90
C ILE A 344 -4.83 18.10 27.85
N TYR A 345 -6.11 17.83 27.54
CA TYR A 345 -6.85 18.66 26.58
C TYR A 345 -7.08 20.09 27.08
N ALA A 346 -7.37 20.28 28.38
CA ALA A 346 -7.50 21.61 28.97
C ALA A 346 -6.20 22.42 28.87
N ALA A 347 -5.06 21.81 29.14
CA ALA A 347 -3.75 22.45 29.01
C ALA A 347 -3.44 22.80 27.54
N ILE A 348 -3.74 21.90 26.59
CA ILE A 348 -3.57 22.16 25.15
C ILE A 348 -4.46 23.32 24.70
N LYS A 349 -5.71 23.36 25.13
CA LYS A 349 -6.67 24.38 24.77
C LYS A 349 -6.26 25.76 25.33
N SER A 350 -5.76 25.81 26.56
CA SER A 350 -5.22 27.06 27.14
C SER A 350 -4.01 27.58 26.36
N GLN A 351 -3.09 26.69 25.94
CA GLN A 351 -1.97 27.05 25.06
C GLN A 351 -2.42 27.52 23.67
N GLN A 352 -3.47 26.92 23.10
CA GLN A 352 -4.04 27.35 21.82
C GLN A 352 -4.75 28.71 21.91
N LEU A 353 -5.43 29.02 23.01
CA LEU A 353 -6.05 30.30 23.24
C LEU A 353 -5.00 31.41 23.32
N VAL A 354 -3.88 31.19 23.99
CA VAL A 354 -2.74 32.12 24.04
C VAL A 354 -2.08 32.27 22.65
N ALA A 355 -2.02 31.19 21.86
CA ALA A 355 -1.47 31.22 20.50
C ALA A 355 -2.47 31.76 19.45
N SER A 356 -3.79 31.68 19.69
CA SER A 356 -4.82 32.09 18.72
C SER A 356 -5.12 33.57 18.74
N GLU A 357 -4.67 34.33 19.76
CA GLU A 357 -4.57 35.81 19.66
C GLU A 357 -3.61 36.23 18.53
N SER A 358 -2.85 35.31 17.95
CA SER A 358 -1.86 35.55 16.89
C SER A 358 -2.07 34.76 15.58
N SER A 359 -3.05 33.85 15.43
CA SER A 359 -3.13 33.00 14.21
C SER A 359 -4.54 32.71 13.71
N VAL A 360 -4.71 32.88 12.40
CA VAL A 360 -5.92 32.61 11.59
C VAL A 360 -6.13 31.11 11.39
N ALA A 361 -7.35 30.63 11.64
CA ALA A 361 -7.71 29.20 11.41
C ALA A 361 -7.56 28.81 9.95
N VAL A 362 -6.81 27.71 9.70
CA VAL A 362 -6.51 27.20 8.37
C VAL A 362 -7.25 25.90 8.12
N LYS A 363 -8.25 25.92 7.22
CA LYS A 363 -8.96 24.71 6.76
C LYS A 363 -8.28 24.13 5.53
N GLU A 364 -8.08 22.82 5.49
CA GLU A 364 -7.54 22.14 4.30
C GLU A 364 -8.68 21.74 3.35
N VAL A 365 -8.54 22.13 2.07
CA VAL A 365 -9.54 21.88 1.03
C VAL A 365 -8.90 21.07 -0.10
N GLN A 366 -9.56 19.99 -0.49
CA GLN A 366 -9.17 19.22 -1.67
C GLN A 366 -9.56 19.96 -2.95
N LYS A 367 -8.58 20.24 -3.80
CA LYS A 367 -8.78 20.83 -5.15
C LYS A 367 -8.29 19.85 -6.22
N THR A 368 -8.88 19.99 -7.40
CA THR A 368 -8.42 19.24 -8.58
C THR A 368 -7.72 20.21 -9.54
N HIS A 369 -6.47 19.90 -9.91
CA HIS A 369 -5.72 20.65 -10.90
C HIS A 369 -5.61 19.83 -12.20
N THR A 370 -6.02 20.42 -13.33
CA THR A 370 -5.80 19.82 -14.66
C THR A 370 -4.48 20.34 -15.22
N VAL A 371 -3.54 19.44 -15.48
CA VAL A 371 -2.21 19.78 -15.99
C VAL A 371 -2.31 20.45 -17.36
N ARG A 372 -1.73 21.63 -17.49
CA ARG A 372 -1.66 22.37 -18.77
C ARG A 372 -0.42 21.97 -19.57
N ASN A 373 -0.40 22.36 -20.84
CA ASN A 373 0.76 22.08 -21.71
C ASN A 373 2.03 22.75 -21.14
N GLY A 374 3.12 21.98 -21.02
CA GLY A 374 4.40 22.45 -20.47
C GLY A 374 4.49 22.59 -18.94
N GLU A 375 3.41 22.37 -18.18
CA GLU A 375 3.48 22.47 -16.72
C GLU A 375 4.32 21.34 -16.09
N LYS A 376 5.21 21.74 -15.18
CA LYS A 376 6.04 20.81 -14.38
C LYS A 376 5.41 20.63 -12.99
N LEU A 377 5.63 19.46 -12.37
CA LEU A 377 5.19 19.20 -10.98
C LEU A 377 5.66 20.27 -9.99
N SER A 378 6.89 20.78 -10.16
CA SER A 378 7.43 21.84 -9.32
C SER A 378 6.66 23.15 -9.44
N THR A 379 6.19 23.50 -10.66
CA THR A 379 5.35 24.68 -10.88
C THR A 379 3.98 24.53 -10.24
N ILE A 380 3.36 23.35 -10.36
CA ILE A 380 2.07 23.04 -9.74
C ILE A 380 2.21 23.04 -8.21
N ALA A 381 3.27 22.43 -7.68
CA ALA A 381 3.56 22.40 -6.24
C ALA A 381 3.67 23.81 -5.68
N ARG A 382 4.44 24.68 -6.33
CA ARG A 382 4.59 26.11 -5.95
C ARG A 382 3.26 26.85 -6.02
N LYS A 383 2.47 26.64 -7.07
CA LYS A 383 1.16 27.28 -7.24
C LYS A 383 0.19 27.01 -6.08
N TYR A 384 0.26 25.83 -5.49
CA TYR A 384 -0.64 25.43 -4.42
C TYR A 384 0.00 25.44 -3.02
N GLY A 385 1.27 25.85 -2.89
CA GLY A 385 1.98 25.88 -1.61
C GLY A 385 2.23 24.51 -1.01
N VAL A 386 2.42 23.46 -1.87
CA VAL A 386 2.64 22.08 -1.46
C VAL A 386 3.97 21.55 -2.02
N THR A 387 4.46 20.43 -1.50
CA THR A 387 5.70 19.84 -2.04
C THR A 387 5.46 18.97 -3.27
N VAL A 388 6.48 18.80 -4.10
CA VAL A 388 6.44 17.83 -5.22
C VAL A 388 6.24 16.40 -4.69
N ALA A 389 6.75 16.11 -3.49
CA ALA A 389 6.57 14.83 -2.83
C ALA A 389 5.09 14.59 -2.46
N ASP A 390 4.40 15.63 -1.97
CA ASP A 390 2.97 15.56 -1.68
C ASP A 390 2.15 15.30 -2.95
N LEU A 391 2.40 16.07 -4.02
CA LEU A 391 1.72 15.85 -5.29
C LEU A 391 1.94 14.43 -5.84
N ARG A 392 3.14 13.88 -5.69
CA ARG A 392 3.41 12.50 -6.11
C ARG A 392 2.66 11.49 -5.25
N SER A 393 2.59 11.70 -3.94
CA SER A 393 1.91 10.79 -3.00
C SER A 393 0.40 10.76 -3.20
N TRP A 394 -0.20 11.91 -3.55
CA TRP A 394 -1.64 12.01 -3.76
C TRP A 394 -2.09 11.53 -5.15
N ASN A 395 -1.18 11.40 -6.14
CA ASN A 395 -1.57 11.32 -7.55
C ASN A 395 -0.93 10.21 -8.36
N TYR A 396 -0.32 9.20 -7.79
CA TYR A 396 0.37 8.16 -8.55
C TYR A 396 1.15 8.72 -9.77
N ILE A 397 2.26 9.40 -9.51
CA ILE A 397 3.09 9.97 -10.57
C ILE A 397 4.40 9.19 -10.66
N GLY A 398 4.45 8.26 -11.63
CA GLY A 398 5.63 7.43 -11.89
C GLY A 398 6.78 8.19 -12.58
N LYS A 399 7.81 7.46 -13.01
CA LYS A 399 9.03 8.00 -13.66
C LYS A 399 8.74 8.85 -14.89
N LYS A 400 7.67 8.57 -15.63
CA LYS A 400 7.26 9.32 -16.85
C LYS A 400 6.67 10.71 -16.56
N GLY A 401 6.51 11.08 -15.27
CA GLY A 401 6.01 12.39 -14.86
C GLY A 401 4.52 12.59 -15.11
N ILE A 402 4.13 13.84 -15.38
CA ILE A 402 2.74 14.23 -15.66
C ILE A 402 2.58 14.53 -17.16
N ARG A 403 1.35 14.33 -17.65
CA ARG A 403 0.97 14.66 -19.03
C ARG A 403 -0.12 15.73 -19.02
N THR A 404 -0.15 16.55 -20.05
CA THR A 404 -1.23 17.53 -20.30
C THR A 404 -2.59 16.84 -20.23
N GLY A 405 -3.56 17.50 -19.58
CA GLY A 405 -4.91 16.98 -19.37
C GLY A 405 -5.08 16.05 -18.15
N LYS A 406 -3.99 15.59 -17.51
CA LYS A 406 -4.11 14.77 -16.31
C LYS A 406 -4.67 15.60 -15.15
N LYS A 407 -5.72 15.11 -14.49
CA LYS A 407 -6.26 15.71 -13.27
C LYS A 407 -5.44 15.27 -12.06
N LEU A 408 -4.94 16.23 -11.28
CA LEU A 408 -4.20 16.01 -10.05
C LEU A 408 -5.04 16.43 -8.85
N ILE A 409 -5.06 15.61 -7.82
CA ILE A 409 -5.61 15.96 -6.50
C ILE A 409 -4.57 16.80 -5.76
N VAL A 410 -4.98 17.93 -5.20
CA VAL A 410 -4.13 18.84 -4.42
C VAL A 410 -4.88 19.23 -3.15
N TYR A 411 -4.28 19.03 -1.99
CA TYR A 411 -4.81 19.53 -0.74
C TYR A 411 -4.17 20.88 -0.42
N VAL A 412 -5.00 21.94 -0.31
CA VAL A 412 -4.54 23.32 -0.07
C VAL A 412 -5.09 23.85 1.22
N LYS A 413 -4.28 24.63 1.92
CA LYS A 413 -4.70 25.39 3.10
C LYS A 413 -5.55 26.57 2.67
N GLN A 414 -6.73 26.73 3.24
CA GLN A 414 -7.58 27.91 3.03
C GLN A 414 -7.75 28.63 4.37
N ASN A 415 -7.34 29.89 4.41
CA ASN A 415 -7.58 30.74 5.57
C ASN A 415 -9.08 31.07 5.61
N THR A 416 -9.74 30.72 6.70
CA THR A 416 -11.14 31.09 6.97
C THR A 416 -11.20 32.35 7.81
N ALA A 417 -10.49 33.40 7.40
CA ALA A 417 -10.76 34.70 7.97
C ALA A 417 -12.00 35.26 7.25
N THR A 418 -13.12 35.30 7.93
CA THR A 418 -14.26 36.17 7.55
C THR A 418 -13.77 37.59 7.69
N PRO A 419 -13.83 38.45 6.65
CA PRO A 419 -13.54 39.85 6.82
C PRO A 419 -14.59 40.44 7.78
N ALA A 420 -14.15 40.99 8.91
CA ALA A 420 -15.02 41.80 9.76
C ALA A 420 -15.55 42.94 8.90
N ALA A 421 -16.86 43.04 8.81
CA ALA A 421 -17.53 44.12 8.12
C ALA A 421 -17.11 45.46 8.76
N GLN A 422 -16.35 46.27 8.02
CA GLN A 422 -16.18 47.67 8.35
C GLN A 422 -17.49 48.43 8.01
N PRO A 423 -17.97 49.33 8.88
CA PRO A 423 -19.15 50.11 8.58
C PRO A 423 -18.82 51.11 7.45
N LYS A 424 -19.57 51.02 6.36
CA LYS A 424 -19.54 52.05 5.31
C LYS A 424 -20.25 53.31 5.82
N THR A 425 -19.52 54.37 5.92
CA THR A 425 -20.07 55.72 5.99
C THR A 425 -20.55 56.16 4.61
N ASP A 426 -21.80 56.56 4.54
CA ASP A 426 -22.49 57.11 3.36
C ASP A 426 -21.93 58.47 2.95
N ALA A 427 -21.79 58.67 1.65
CA ALA A 427 -22.00 60.01 1.04
C ALA A 427 -22.36 59.82 -0.45
N PRO A 428 -23.34 60.60 -0.94
CA PRO A 428 -24.03 60.30 -2.19
C PRO A 428 -23.50 61.09 -3.36
N LYS A 429 -23.70 60.61 -4.59
CA LYS A 429 -24.00 61.40 -5.79
C LYS A 429 -24.46 60.54 -6.96
N ASP A 430 -25.57 60.99 -7.44
CA ASP A 430 -26.38 60.62 -8.59
C ASP A 430 -25.76 60.96 -9.96
N PRO A 431 -26.52 60.86 -11.05
CA PRO A 431 -26.66 59.68 -11.97
C PRO A 431 -26.28 60.06 -13.42
N GLN A 432 -26.22 59.08 -14.32
CA GLN A 432 -26.61 59.25 -15.75
C GLN A 432 -26.54 57.91 -16.48
N THR A 433 -27.68 57.40 -16.85
CA THR A 433 -28.32 57.17 -18.18
C THR A 433 -27.41 56.62 -19.29
N ASN A 434 -27.72 55.46 -19.86
CA ASN A 434 -28.54 55.16 -21.02
C ASN A 434 -28.33 53.70 -21.48
N VAL A 435 -29.41 52.94 -21.51
CA VAL A 435 -30.25 52.50 -22.66
C VAL A 435 -29.52 51.55 -23.63
N ALA A 436 -29.90 50.34 -23.83
CA ALA A 436 -30.97 49.59 -24.44
C ALA A 436 -30.52 48.17 -24.72
N ALA A 437 -31.30 47.19 -24.35
CA ALA A 437 -32.32 46.37 -25.03
C ALA A 437 -31.65 45.25 -25.84
N LYS A 438 -32.05 43.99 -25.76
CA LYS A 438 -33.35 43.32 -25.91
C LYS A 438 -33.24 41.84 -25.57
N ASP A 439 -34.19 41.35 -24.82
CA ASP A 439 -35.18 40.29 -25.03
C ASP A 439 -34.73 38.90 -25.48
N LYS A 440 -35.06 37.84 -24.74
CA LYS A 440 -36.34 37.12 -24.60
C LYS A 440 -36.16 36.08 -23.50
N VAL A 441 -36.85 36.11 -22.41
CA VAL A 441 -38.12 35.52 -21.99
C VAL A 441 -38.41 34.15 -22.62
N ASP A 442 -38.42 33.12 -21.79
CA ASP A 442 -39.64 32.36 -21.55
C ASP A 442 -39.63 31.71 -20.16
N THR A 443 -40.65 31.99 -19.46
CA THR A 443 -41.14 31.54 -18.17
C THR A 443 -41.82 30.18 -18.33
N THR A 444 -41.76 29.35 -17.32
CA THR A 444 -42.96 28.92 -16.59
C THR A 444 -42.62 28.17 -15.30
N ASP A 445 -43.07 28.82 -14.27
CA ASP A 445 -43.56 28.33 -13.00
C ASP A 445 -44.14 26.93 -12.94
N LYS A 446 -43.91 26.23 -11.84
CA LYS A 446 -44.97 25.85 -10.89
C LYS A 446 -44.40 25.22 -9.62
N LEU A 447 -44.63 25.93 -8.55
CA LEU A 447 -44.83 25.39 -7.20
C LEU A 447 -46.05 24.49 -7.17
N ALA A 448 -45.99 23.40 -6.41
CA ALA A 448 -46.95 22.88 -5.45
C ALA A 448 -46.60 21.46 -5.09
N ASP A 449 -46.33 21.23 -3.90
CA ASP A 449 -47.14 20.74 -2.77
C ASP A 449 -47.09 19.23 -2.53
N ASN A 450 -46.94 18.96 -1.25
CA ASN A 450 -46.92 17.68 -0.56
C ASN A 450 -47.99 16.69 -1.00
N SER A 451 -47.56 15.44 -1.21
CA SER A 451 -48.20 14.30 -0.51
C SER A 451 -47.44 13.01 -0.79
N ALA A 452 -47.29 12.22 0.25
CA ALA A 452 -46.61 10.93 0.29
C ALA A 452 -47.31 9.90 -0.61
N THR A 453 -46.61 9.48 -1.64
CA THR A 453 -46.66 8.14 -2.24
C THR A 453 -45.32 7.97 -2.99
N GLY A 454 -44.44 7.10 -2.46
CA GLY A 454 -43.07 6.97 -2.94
C GLY A 454 -43.00 6.47 -4.37
N ASP A 455 -42.76 7.36 -5.30
CA ASP A 455 -42.36 7.01 -6.65
C ASP A 455 -40.98 6.35 -6.60
N ILE A 456 -40.93 5.04 -6.87
CA ILE A 456 -39.68 4.27 -6.93
C ILE A 456 -38.86 4.78 -8.11
N LYS A 457 -37.91 5.67 -7.83
CA LYS A 457 -36.93 6.09 -8.84
C LYS A 457 -35.95 4.95 -9.09
N ILE A 458 -35.83 4.53 -10.36
CA ILE A 458 -34.94 3.44 -10.78
C ILE A 458 -33.82 4.01 -11.62
N HIS A 459 -32.55 3.69 -11.25
CA HIS A 459 -31.39 3.95 -12.07
C HIS A 459 -30.99 2.69 -12.85
N LYS A 460 -30.77 2.83 -14.16
CA LYS A 460 -30.23 1.76 -15.01
C LYS A 460 -28.73 1.90 -15.12
N VAL A 461 -28.00 0.91 -14.63
CA VAL A 461 -26.53 0.90 -14.58
C VAL A 461 -25.92 1.03 -15.98
N LYS A 462 -25.04 2.01 -16.18
CA LYS A 462 -24.28 2.20 -17.44
C LYS A 462 -22.94 1.45 -17.37
N LYS A 463 -22.29 1.30 -18.52
CA LYS A 463 -20.95 0.64 -18.60
C LYS A 463 -19.92 1.33 -17.71
N GLY A 464 -19.37 0.59 -16.73
CA GLY A 464 -18.36 1.10 -15.81
C GLY A 464 -18.88 1.88 -14.60
N GLU A 465 -20.21 2.01 -14.40
CA GLU A 465 -20.77 2.59 -13.18
C GLU A 465 -20.67 1.59 -12.01
N THR A 466 -20.33 2.11 -10.85
CA THR A 466 -20.27 1.36 -9.58
C THR A 466 -21.38 1.81 -8.65
N LEU A 467 -21.73 0.97 -7.67
CA LEU A 467 -22.75 1.32 -6.67
C LEU A 467 -22.36 2.60 -5.90
N TYR A 468 -21.07 2.80 -5.67
CA TYR A 468 -20.54 4.04 -5.09
C TYR A 468 -20.75 5.26 -6.00
N GLY A 469 -20.55 5.10 -7.32
CA GLY A 469 -20.81 6.17 -8.29
C GLY A 469 -22.29 6.57 -8.32
N ILE A 470 -23.18 5.58 -8.23
CA ILE A 470 -24.64 5.77 -8.16
C ILE A 470 -25.04 6.43 -6.84
N SER A 471 -24.50 5.96 -5.72
CA SER A 471 -24.65 6.54 -4.38
C SER A 471 -24.32 8.05 -4.39
N LYS A 472 -23.17 8.41 -4.92
CA LYS A 472 -22.72 9.80 -5.00
C LYS A 472 -23.57 10.66 -5.94
N LYS A 473 -24.07 10.08 -7.03
CA LYS A 473 -24.91 10.76 -8.03
C LYS A 473 -26.28 11.14 -7.48
N TYR A 474 -26.83 10.31 -6.60
CA TYR A 474 -28.18 10.49 -6.07
C TYR A 474 -28.23 10.87 -4.59
N GLY A 475 -27.07 11.02 -3.92
CA GLY A 475 -27.00 11.39 -2.52
C GLY A 475 -27.48 10.32 -1.54
N ILE A 476 -27.55 9.05 -1.97
CA ILE A 476 -28.02 7.92 -1.17
C ILE A 476 -26.82 7.12 -0.72
N SER A 477 -26.71 6.76 0.57
CA SER A 477 -25.57 5.97 1.04
C SER A 477 -25.48 4.61 0.36
N VAL A 478 -24.26 4.09 0.21
CA VAL A 478 -24.03 2.77 -0.42
C VAL A 478 -24.77 1.67 0.36
N ASP A 479 -24.73 1.75 1.69
CA ASP A 479 -25.43 0.78 2.56
C ASP A 479 -26.93 0.79 2.34
N LYS A 480 -27.53 1.98 2.18
CA LYS A 480 -28.95 2.12 1.89
C LYS A 480 -29.32 1.57 0.50
N LEU A 481 -28.45 1.79 -0.50
CA LEU A 481 -28.64 1.19 -1.83
C LEU A 481 -28.51 -0.34 -1.81
N ILE A 482 -27.63 -0.89 -0.99
CA ILE A 482 -27.50 -2.33 -0.78
C ILE A 482 -28.78 -2.88 -0.15
N GLU A 483 -29.26 -2.25 0.92
CA GLU A 483 -30.47 -2.64 1.64
C GLU A 483 -31.72 -2.64 0.75
N ILE A 484 -31.99 -1.52 0.06
CA ILE A 484 -33.17 -1.35 -0.78
C ILE A 484 -33.22 -2.32 -1.98
N ASN A 485 -32.01 -2.74 -2.44
CA ASN A 485 -31.90 -3.59 -3.62
C ASN A 485 -31.58 -5.05 -3.29
N GLY A 486 -31.49 -5.44 -2.02
CA GLY A 486 -31.12 -6.79 -1.58
C GLY A 486 -29.77 -7.26 -2.12
N LEU A 487 -28.80 -6.34 -2.25
CA LEU A 487 -27.48 -6.64 -2.81
C LEU A 487 -26.55 -7.17 -1.73
N LYS A 488 -25.60 -8.03 -2.12
CA LYS A 488 -24.52 -8.45 -1.22
C LYS A 488 -23.55 -7.27 -0.95
N LYS A 489 -22.81 -7.30 0.15
CA LYS A 489 -21.72 -6.34 0.40
C LYS A 489 -20.74 -6.41 -0.78
N ASN A 490 -20.39 -5.26 -1.40
CA ASN A 490 -19.60 -5.15 -2.64
C ASN A 490 -20.17 -5.85 -3.89
N PRO A 491 -21.38 -5.48 -4.35
CA PRO A 491 -21.99 -6.12 -5.50
C PRO A 491 -21.31 -5.70 -6.80
N GLN A 492 -21.01 -6.66 -7.66
CA GLN A 492 -20.64 -6.38 -9.04
C GLN A 492 -21.91 -6.03 -9.83
N LEU A 493 -22.04 -4.75 -10.23
CA LEU A 493 -23.18 -4.31 -11.01
C LEU A 493 -23.00 -4.69 -12.49
N LEU A 494 -24.05 -5.26 -13.07
CA LEU A 494 -24.10 -5.55 -14.50
C LEU A 494 -24.64 -4.34 -15.29
N MET A 495 -24.10 -4.11 -16.48
CA MET A 495 -24.63 -3.09 -17.38
C MET A 495 -26.10 -3.37 -17.69
N GLY A 496 -26.94 -2.37 -17.51
CA GLY A 496 -28.39 -2.51 -17.68
C GLY A 496 -29.17 -2.93 -16.43
N GLN A 497 -28.47 -3.32 -15.34
CA GLN A 497 -29.12 -3.64 -14.06
C GLN A 497 -29.91 -2.44 -13.54
N LYS A 498 -31.10 -2.71 -13.00
CA LYS A 498 -31.93 -1.69 -12.39
C LYS A 498 -31.66 -1.58 -10.90
N ILE A 499 -31.34 -0.39 -10.43
CA ILE A 499 -31.11 -0.06 -9.02
C ILE A 499 -32.20 0.86 -8.53
N LYS A 500 -32.95 0.43 -7.52
CA LYS A 500 -33.94 1.26 -6.82
C LYS A 500 -33.19 2.33 -5.99
N LEU A 501 -33.64 3.57 -6.07
CA LEU A 501 -33.01 4.71 -5.40
C LEU A 501 -33.78 5.16 -4.14
N VAL A 502 -35.05 4.80 -4.03
CA VAL A 502 -35.91 5.10 -2.86
C VAL A 502 -36.71 3.83 -2.56
N SER A 503 -36.95 3.57 -1.27
CA SER A 503 -37.79 2.45 -0.80
C SER A 503 -39.24 2.86 -0.78
#